data_2fdbf5019e71c58aa60d4160c27fc465
#
_entry.id   2fdbf5019e71c58aa60d4160c27fc465
#
_cell.length_a   1.000
_cell.length_b   1.000
_cell.length_c   1.000
_cell.angle_alpha   90.00
_cell.angle_beta   90.00
_cell.angle_gamma   90.00
#
_symmetry.space_group_name_H-M   'P 1'
#
loop_
_entity.id
_entity.type
_entity.pdbx_description
1 polymer ?
#
loop_
_entity_poly.entity_id
_entity_poly.type
_entity_poly.pdbx_seq_one_letter_code
_entity_poly.pdbx_strand_id
1 'polypeptide(L)'
;TDVDNWPGDVEGLQGPDLMERMKNHAERFDTHVIFDHINAVELNRRPFKLSGDSATYSCDALIIATGASAQYLGLESEQAFMGKGVSACATCDGFFYRNKPVAVIGGGNTAVEEALYLSNICSHVTLVHRRDALRAEKILQKKLFERVDEGKVTILWDHVLDEVIGDDMGVTGARIKHAASGEATDLAVDGVFIAIGHVPNSEIFKDQLEMKNGYVVVSTGL
;
A
#
# COMPACT_ATOMS: atom_id res chain seq x y z
N THR A 1 13.10 5.62 5.81
CA THR A 1 12.17 6.67 5.32
C THR A 1 11.91 7.65 6.42
N ASP A 2 12.10 8.94 6.14
CA ASP A 2 11.82 10.00 7.08
C ASP A 2 10.32 10.09 7.35
N VAL A 3 9.96 10.34 8.62
CA VAL A 3 8.58 10.47 9.07
C VAL A 3 8.30 11.95 9.32
N ASP A 4 7.71 12.61 8.33
CA ASP A 4 7.44 14.05 8.38
C ASP A 4 6.03 14.41 8.86
N ASN A 5 5.13 13.43 8.93
CA ASN A 5 3.74 13.62 9.35
C ASN A 5 3.47 13.28 10.83
N TRP A 6 4.52 13.04 11.62
CA TRP A 6 4.44 12.88 13.07
C TRP A 6 4.78 14.21 13.77
N PRO A 7 3.83 14.84 14.50
CA PRO A 7 4.01 16.20 15.00
C PRO A 7 4.86 16.32 16.28
N GLY A 8 5.46 15.25 16.74
CA GLY A 8 6.25 15.19 17.97
C GLY A 8 7.77 15.33 17.80
N ASP A 9 8.24 15.48 16.56
CA ASP A 9 9.67 15.53 16.23
C ASP A 9 10.01 16.69 15.30
N VAL A 10 11.29 17.08 15.29
CA VAL A 10 11.77 18.24 14.52
C VAL A 10 12.09 17.81 13.08
N GLU A 11 13.13 17.01 12.88
CA GLU A 11 13.61 16.56 11.56
C GLU A 11 14.27 15.17 11.66
N GLY A 12 14.22 14.42 10.57
CA GLY A 12 15.00 13.20 10.39
C GLY A 12 14.56 12.00 11.22
N LEU A 13 13.32 12.00 11.75
CA LEU A 13 12.80 10.85 12.46
C LEU A 13 12.59 9.68 11.49
N GLN A 14 13.19 8.53 11.82
CA GLN A 14 13.00 7.31 11.06
C GLN A 14 11.86 6.45 11.65
N GLY A 15 11.19 5.67 10.79
CA GLY A 15 10.11 4.79 11.21
C GLY A 15 10.47 3.86 12.39
N PRO A 16 11.61 3.14 12.34
CA PRO A 16 12.04 2.29 13.46
C PRO A 16 12.21 3.05 14.77
N ASP A 17 12.80 4.25 14.74
CA ASP A 17 13.02 5.09 15.93
C ASP A 17 11.69 5.56 16.54
N LEU A 18 10.73 5.91 15.67
CA LEU A 18 9.37 6.25 16.10
C LEU A 18 8.70 5.05 16.80
N MET A 19 8.81 3.86 16.23
CA MET A 19 8.22 2.65 16.81
C MET A 19 8.86 2.29 18.15
N GLU A 20 10.17 2.42 18.28
CA GLU A 20 10.86 2.20 19.54
C GLU A 20 10.41 3.20 20.62
N ARG A 21 10.27 4.47 20.27
CA ARG A 21 9.78 5.50 21.20
C ARG A 21 8.34 5.25 21.62
N MET A 22 7.46 4.86 20.69
CA MET A 22 6.08 4.49 21.02
C MET A 22 6.02 3.27 21.94
N LYS A 23 6.85 2.26 21.68
CA LYS A 23 6.99 1.07 22.55
C LYS A 23 7.43 1.47 23.95
N ASN A 24 8.54 2.21 24.06
CA ASN A 24 9.08 2.66 25.34
C ASN A 24 8.06 3.52 26.11
N HIS A 25 7.25 4.32 25.41
CA HIS A 25 6.17 5.08 26.04
C HIS A 25 5.06 4.18 26.59
N ALA A 26 4.65 3.15 25.83
CA ALA A 26 3.63 2.20 26.32
C ALA A 26 4.13 1.41 27.54
N GLU A 27 5.38 0.96 27.52
CA GLU A 27 6.02 0.19 28.60
C GLU A 27 6.11 0.99 29.93
N ARG A 28 6.11 2.32 29.89
CA ARG A 28 6.02 3.16 31.10
C ARG A 28 4.72 2.98 31.88
N PHE A 29 3.71 2.40 31.27
CA PHE A 29 2.40 2.11 31.86
C PHE A 29 2.18 0.61 32.07
N ASP A 30 3.26 -0.13 32.29
CA ASP A 30 3.26 -1.57 32.52
C ASP A 30 2.70 -2.39 31.35
N THR A 31 2.75 -1.83 30.12
CA THR A 31 2.36 -2.56 28.91
C THR A 31 3.47 -3.53 28.52
N HIS A 32 3.10 -4.80 28.34
CA HIS A 32 4.02 -5.81 27.81
C HIS A 32 3.90 -5.91 26.30
N VAL A 33 4.97 -5.58 25.58
CA VAL A 33 5.06 -5.77 24.12
C VAL A 33 5.68 -7.12 23.83
N ILE A 34 4.90 -8.02 23.24
CA ILE A 34 5.32 -9.37 22.91
C ILE A 34 5.47 -9.49 21.39
N PHE A 35 6.66 -9.89 20.93
CA PHE A 35 6.92 -10.15 19.52
C PHE A 35 6.44 -11.57 19.18
N ASP A 36 5.20 -11.66 18.71
CA ASP A 36 4.61 -12.90 18.26
C ASP A 36 3.63 -12.62 17.12
N HIS A 37 3.35 -13.61 16.29
CA HIS A 37 2.36 -13.52 15.23
C HIS A 37 1.12 -14.32 15.61
N ILE A 38 -0.03 -13.65 15.70
CA ILE A 38 -1.29 -14.31 16.06
C ILE A 38 -1.92 -14.91 14.81
N ASN A 39 -2.10 -16.23 14.81
CA ASN A 39 -2.62 -17.03 13.68
C ASN A 39 -4.11 -17.36 13.81
N ALA A 40 -4.62 -17.41 15.02
CA ALA A 40 -6.02 -17.75 15.28
C ALA A 40 -6.53 -17.09 16.56
N VAL A 41 -7.84 -16.93 16.62
CA VAL A 41 -8.53 -16.38 17.80
C VAL A 41 -9.78 -17.21 18.12
N GLU A 42 -10.16 -17.27 19.41
CA GLU A 42 -11.43 -17.80 19.87
C GLU A 42 -12.17 -16.68 20.62
N LEU A 43 -13.21 -16.09 20.00
CA LEU A 43 -13.94 -14.94 20.50
C LEU A 43 -15.35 -15.26 21.03
N ASN A 44 -15.77 -16.53 20.99
CA ASN A 44 -17.10 -16.97 21.35
C ASN A 44 -17.36 -17.00 22.87
N ARG A 45 -16.31 -16.93 23.69
CA ARG A 45 -16.39 -16.93 25.16
C ARG A 45 -15.24 -16.17 25.78
N ARG A 46 -15.41 -15.69 27.00
CA ARG A 46 -14.35 -15.06 27.78
C ARG A 46 -13.76 -16.06 28.79
N PRO A 47 -12.45 -15.96 29.09
CA PRO A 47 -11.49 -15.07 28.42
C PRO A 47 -11.31 -15.44 26.94
N PHE A 48 -11.14 -14.43 26.08
CA PHE A 48 -10.79 -14.65 24.70
C PHE A 48 -9.43 -15.32 24.60
N LYS A 49 -9.24 -16.18 23.60
CA LYS A 49 -7.96 -16.83 23.36
C LYS A 49 -7.36 -16.43 22.04
N LEU A 50 -6.06 -16.25 22.02
CA LEU A 50 -5.27 -15.92 20.84
C LEU A 50 -4.12 -16.92 20.73
N SER A 51 -4.02 -17.60 19.60
CA SER A 51 -2.93 -18.54 19.32
C SER A 51 -1.88 -17.85 18.47
N GLY A 52 -0.68 -17.72 19.01
CA GLY A 52 0.49 -17.21 18.32
C GLY A 52 1.42 -18.31 17.85
N ASP A 53 2.50 -17.92 17.14
CA ASP A 53 3.57 -18.84 16.72
C ASP A 53 4.32 -19.44 17.92
N SER A 54 4.51 -18.62 18.95
CA SER A 54 5.33 -18.97 20.12
C SER A 54 4.48 -19.42 21.31
N ALA A 55 3.29 -18.84 21.50
CA ALA A 55 2.49 -19.04 22.69
C ALA A 55 0.97 -18.87 22.45
N THR A 56 0.19 -19.23 23.48
CA THR A 56 -1.24 -18.91 23.54
C THR A 56 -1.46 -17.84 24.61
N TYR A 57 -2.25 -16.84 24.27
CA TYR A 57 -2.59 -15.72 25.13
C TYR A 57 -4.08 -15.74 25.47
N SER A 58 -4.44 -15.13 26.59
CA SER A 58 -5.85 -14.94 26.96
C SER A 58 -6.09 -13.53 27.48
N CYS A 59 -7.27 -12.99 27.19
CA CYS A 59 -7.68 -11.66 27.65
C CYS A 59 -9.18 -11.55 27.82
N ASP A 60 -9.62 -10.64 28.69
CA ASP A 60 -11.04 -10.32 28.89
C ASP A 60 -11.55 -9.27 27.89
N ALA A 61 -10.64 -8.45 27.35
CA ALA A 61 -10.92 -7.46 26.31
C ALA A 61 -9.82 -7.52 25.24
N LEU A 62 -10.20 -7.36 23.97
CA LEU A 62 -9.30 -7.40 22.81
C LEU A 62 -9.48 -6.13 21.97
N ILE A 63 -8.37 -5.48 21.65
CA ILE A 63 -8.31 -4.41 20.64
C ILE A 63 -7.69 -4.98 19.37
N ILE A 64 -8.44 -4.95 18.26
CA ILE A 64 -7.98 -5.40 16.96
C ILE A 64 -7.34 -4.20 16.25
N ALA A 65 -6.03 -4.26 16.02
CA ALA A 65 -5.24 -3.22 15.37
C ALA A 65 -4.27 -3.83 14.33
N THR A 66 -4.76 -4.81 13.57
CA THR A 66 -3.96 -5.64 12.66
C THR A 66 -3.59 -4.93 11.34
N GLY A 67 -4.15 -3.75 11.09
CA GLY A 67 -3.85 -2.97 9.89
C GLY A 67 -4.34 -3.63 8.59
N ALA A 68 -3.68 -3.27 7.50
CA ALA A 68 -3.95 -3.79 6.17
C ALA A 68 -2.64 -3.97 5.40
N SER A 69 -2.63 -4.92 4.48
CA SER A 69 -1.51 -5.19 3.59
C SER A 69 -1.79 -4.64 2.20
N ALA A 70 -0.77 -4.13 1.52
CA ALA A 70 -0.90 -3.71 0.14
C ALA A 70 -1.31 -4.91 -0.74
N GLN A 71 -2.21 -4.66 -1.65
CA GLN A 71 -2.60 -5.66 -2.64
C GLN A 71 -1.68 -5.58 -3.85
N TYR A 72 -1.19 -6.73 -4.28
CA TYR A 72 -0.38 -6.91 -5.47
C TYR A 72 -1.14 -7.69 -6.55
N LEU A 73 -0.64 -7.65 -7.78
CA LEU A 73 -1.26 -8.37 -8.92
C LEU A 73 -0.96 -9.87 -8.91
N GLY A 74 0.11 -10.28 -8.21
CA GLY A 74 0.54 -11.67 -8.13
C GLY A 74 1.40 -12.12 -9.31
N LEU A 75 2.02 -11.19 -10.02
CA LEU A 75 2.96 -11.51 -11.09
C LEU A 75 4.31 -11.95 -10.50
N GLU A 76 4.94 -12.97 -11.10
CA GLU A 76 6.27 -13.41 -10.67
C GLU A 76 7.31 -12.29 -10.81
N SER A 77 7.23 -11.50 -11.88
CA SER A 77 8.09 -10.34 -12.11
C SER A 77 7.88 -9.23 -11.06
N GLU A 78 6.65 -9.02 -10.60
CA GLU A 78 6.34 -8.10 -9.51
C GLU A 78 7.07 -8.50 -8.22
N GLN A 79 7.05 -9.79 -7.86
CA GLN A 79 7.75 -10.31 -6.69
C GLN A 79 9.28 -10.24 -6.84
N ALA A 80 9.81 -10.53 -8.03
CA ALA A 80 11.24 -10.52 -8.30
C ALA A 80 11.88 -9.14 -8.10
N PHE A 81 11.13 -8.07 -8.38
CA PHE A 81 11.58 -6.69 -8.28
C PHE A 81 11.03 -5.94 -7.05
N MET A 82 10.36 -6.63 -6.12
CA MET A 82 9.89 -6.01 -4.88
C MET A 82 11.05 -5.43 -4.07
N GLY A 83 10.99 -4.13 -3.74
CA GLY A 83 12.09 -3.39 -3.11
C GLY A 83 13.27 -3.07 -4.04
N LYS A 84 13.21 -3.48 -5.32
CA LYS A 84 14.21 -3.19 -6.35
C LYS A 84 13.59 -2.43 -7.55
N GLY A 85 12.56 -1.66 -7.30
CA GLY A 85 11.83 -0.92 -8.33
C GLY A 85 10.33 -1.11 -8.30
N VAL A 86 9.83 -2.18 -7.68
CA VAL A 86 8.41 -2.37 -7.39
C VAL A 86 8.11 -1.97 -5.95
N SER A 87 7.11 -1.10 -5.78
CA SER A 87 6.63 -0.62 -4.48
C SER A 87 5.09 -0.52 -4.48
N ALA A 88 4.49 -0.47 -3.29
CA ALA A 88 3.07 -0.17 -3.10
C ALA A 88 2.88 1.06 -2.18
N CYS A 89 3.89 1.91 -2.05
CA CYS A 89 3.86 3.10 -1.20
C CYS A 89 4.69 4.22 -1.84
N ALA A 90 4.04 5.14 -2.53
CA ALA A 90 4.73 6.26 -3.17
C ALA A 90 5.37 7.21 -2.15
N THR A 91 4.74 7.44 -1.01
CA THR A 91 5.29 8.30 0.05
C THR A 91 6.48 7.67 0.76
N CYS A 92 6.58 6.33 0.76
CA CYS A 92 7.71 5.60 1.34
C CYS A 92 8.93 5.63 0.41
N ASP A 93 8.72 5.29 -0.86
CA ASP A 93 9.80 4.95 -1.78
C ASP A 93 9.96 5.96 -2.94
N GLY A 94 9.01 6.87 -3.13
CA GLY A 94 8.99 7.78 -4.26
C GLY A 94 10.24 8.68 -4.36
N PHE A 95 10.87 9.00 -3.24
CA PHE A 95 12.09 9.80 -3.21
C PHE A 95 13.26 9.17 -4.00
N PHE A 96 13.36 7.84 -4.03
CA PHE A 96 14.40 7.12 -4.80
C PHE A 96 14.25 7.27 -6.32
N TYR A 97 13.09 7.73 -6.77
CA TYR A 97 12.74 7.94 -8.19
C TYR A 97 12.71 9.42 -8.59
N ARG A 98 13.35 10.28 -7.80
CA ARG A 98 13.47 11.71 -8.12
C ARG A 98 14.08 11.92 -9.50
N ASN A 99 13.39 12.71 -10.34
CA ASN A 99 13.76 12.99 -11.73
C ASN A 99 13.85 11.74 -12.65
N LYS A 100 13.21 10.63 -12.28
CA LYS A 100 13.11 9.41 -13.07
C LYS A 100 11.67 9.17 -13.52
N PRO A 101 11.44 8.49 -14.65
CA PRO A 101 10.10 8.10 -15.06
C PRO A 101 9.61 6.91 -14.23
N VAL A 102 8.32 6.92 -13.87
CA VAL A 102 7.69 5.83 -13.11
C VAL A 102 6.31 5.48 -13.66
N ALA A 103 5.87 4.25 -13.40
CA ALA A 103 4.51 3.81 -13.65
C ALA A 103 3.73 3.65 -12.34
N VAL A 104 2.45 4.01 -12.34
CA VAL A 104 1.50 3.76 -11.26
C VAL A 104 0.39 2.88 -11.81
N ILE A 105 0.12 1.76 -11.15
CA ILE A 105 -0.88 0.79 -11.59
C ILE A 105 -2.11 0.90 -10.69
N GLY A 106 -3.24 1.32 -11.27
CA GLY A 106 -4.49 1.44 -10.52
C GLY A 106 -5.44 2.49 -11.10
N GLY A 107 -6.47 2.89 -10.34
CA GLY A 107 -7.46 3.87 -10.80
C GLY A 107 -8.48 4.24 -9.72
N GLY A 108 -8.23 3.89 -8.47
CA GLY A 108 -8.95 4.36 -7.28
C GLY A 108 -8.26 5.57 -6.65
N ASN A 109 -8.74 6.00 -5.48
CA ASN A 109 -8.16 7.12 -4.73
C ASN A 109 -6.66 6.96 -4.54
N THR A 110 -6.22 5.82 -4.01
CA THR A 110 -4.80 5.53 -3.76
C THR A 110 -3.94 5.74 -5.00
N ALA A 111 -4.35 5.20 -6.16
CA ALA A 111 -3.58 5.34 -7.39
C ALA A 111 -3.47 6.79 -7.87
N VAL A 112 -4.54 7.56 -7.74
CA VAL A 112 -4.56 8.96 -8.13
C VAL A 112 -3.74 9.80 -7.16
N GLU A 113 -3.84 9.57 -5.85
CA GLU A 113 -3.04 10.24 -4.83
C GLU A 113 -1.55 9.97 -5.00
N GLU A 114 -1.17 8.71 -5.24
CA GLU A 114 0.23 8.33 -5.51
C GLU A 114 0.75 8.95 -6.80
N ALA A 115 -0.04 8.94 -7.89
CA ALA A 115 0.34 9.59 -9.13
C ALA A 115 0.53 11.11 -8.97
N LEU A 116 -0.34 11.77 -8.21
CA LEU A 116 -0.22 13.18 -7.87
C LEU A 116 1.04 13.47 -7.06
N TYR A 117 1.32 12.66 -6.03
CA TYR A 117 2.52 12.79 -5.22
C TYR A 117 3.78 12.63 -6.08
N LEU A 118 3.88 11.53 -6.83
CA LEU A 118 5.01 11.21 -7.69
C LEU A 118 5.21 12.26 -8.80
N SER A 119 4.15 12.88 -9.32
CA SER A 119 4.25 13.93 -10.34
C SER A 119 4.99 15.19 -9.89
N ASN A 120 5.17 15.37 -8.56
CA ASN A 120 5.94 16.49 -8.01
C ASN A 120 7.44 16.18 -7.92
N ILE A 121 7.85 14.93 -7.93
CA ILE A 121 9.23 14.52 -7.67
C ILE A 121 9.86 13.75 -8.84
N CYS A 122 9.06 12.99 -9.58
CA CYS A 122 9.52 12.22 -10.74
C CYS A 122 9.56 13.07 -12.00
N SER A 123 10.33 12.63 -13.01
CA SER A 123 10.36 13.33 -14.31
C SER A 123 9.05 13.18 -15.07
N HIS A 124 8.43 12.01 -14.98
CA HIS A 124 7.15 11.69 -15.60
C HIS A 124 6.47 10.54 -14.88
N VAL A 125 5.14 10.55 -14.81
CA VAL A 125 4.32 9.48 -14.24
C VAL A 125 3.39 8.92 -15.30
N THR A 126 3.42 7.61 -15.52
CA THR A 126 2.45 6.91 -16.36
C THR A 126 1.46 6.17 -15.49
N LEU A 127 0.21 6.66 -15.42
CA LEU A 127 -0.88 5.98 -14.71
C LEU A 127 -1.52 4.94 -15.65
N VAL A 128 -1.39 3.67 -15.31
CA VAL A 128 -1.96 2.55 -16.08
C VAL A 128 -3.26 2.10 -15.43
N HIS A 129 -4.37 2.23 -16.13
CA HIS A 129 -5.68 1.86 -15.62
C HIS A 129 -6.42 0.91 -16.57
N ARG A 130 -6.96 -0.18 -15.99
CA ARG A 130 -7.63 -1.27 -16.72
C ARG A 130 -9.02 -0.93 -17.29
N ARG A 131 -9.51 0.29 -17.11
CA ARG A 131 -10.82 0.78 -17.58
C ARG A 131 -10.66 2.13 -18.24
N ASP A 132 -11.73 2.62 -18.85
CA ASP A 132 -11.84 3.92 -19.50
C ASP A 132 -12.20 5.07 -18.55
N ALA A 133 -12.42 4.79 -17.25
CA ALA A 133 -12.80 5.79 -16.26
C ALA A 133 -12.24 5.48 -14.87
N LEU A 134 -11.74 6.49 -14.17
CA LEU A 134 -11.25 6.40 -12.80
C LEU A 134 -12.41 6.25 -11.80
N ARG A 135 -12.15 5.53 -10.72
CA ARG A 135 -13.08 5.40 -9.59
C ARG A 135 -12.72 6.31 -8.41
N ALA A 136 -11.67 7.09 -8.56
CA ALA A 136 -11.25 8.07 -7.57
C ALA A 136 -12.30 9.19 -7.38
N GLU A 137 -12.23 9.89 -6.27
CA GLU A 137 -13.07 11.06 -6.00
C GLU A 137 -12.87 12.15 -7.04
N LYS A 138 -13.94 12.90 -7.35
CA LYS A 138 -13.94 13.92 -8.41
C LYS A 138 -12.88 15.00 -8.21
N ILE A 139 -12.62 15.38 -6.97
CA ILE A 139 -11.59 16.38 -6.65
C ILE A 139 -10.17 15.86 -6.97
N LEU A 140 -9.91 14.59 -6.73
CA LEU A 140 -8.63 13.95 -7.05
C LEU A 140 -8.45 13.82 -8.56
N GLN A 141 -9.53 13.38 -9.25
CA GLN A 141 -9.52 13.31 -10.72
C GLN A 141 -9.23 14.67 -11.37
N LYS A 142 -9.86 15.75 -10.86
CA LYS A 142 -9.61 17.11 -11.36
C LYS A 142 -8.12 17.48 -11.25
N LYS A 143 -7.52 17.30 -10.08
CA LYS A 143 -6.09 17.56 -9.86
C LYS A 143 -5.20 16.71 -10.77
N LEU A 144 -5.58 15.44 -10.98
CA LEU A 144 -4.82 14.55 -11.87
C LEU A 144 -4.86 15.04 -13.32
N PHE A 145 -6.03 15.45 -13.83
CA PHE A 145 -6.15 15.98 -15.18
C PHE A 145 -5.37 17.29 -15.37
N GLU A 146 -5.30 18.14 -14.34
CA GLU A 146 -4.41 19.33 -14.36
C GLU A 146 -2.95 18.89 -14.57
N ARG A 147 -2.48 17.81 -13.92
CA ARG A 147 -1.12 17.27 -14.14
C ARG A 147 -0.94 16.62 -15.52
N VAL A 148 -2.01 16.08 -16.09
CA VAL A 148 -1.98 15.58 -17.49
C VAL A 148 -1.83 16.76 -18.45
N ASP A 149 -2.56 17.86 -18.27
CA ASP A 149 -2.46 19.06 -19.09
C ASP A 149 -1.08 19.74 -18.99
N GLU A 150 -0.43 19.64 -17.82
CA GLU A 150 0.95 20.09 -17.60
C GLU A 150 2.01 19.15 -18.23
N GLY A 151 1.62 18.00 -18.78
CA GLY A 151 2.53 16.99 -19.33
C GLY A 151 3.32 16.20 -18.28
N LYS A 152 2.95 16.30 -17.01
CA LYS A 152 3.60 15.57 -15.91
C LYS A 152 3.10 14.15 -15.76
N VAL A 153 1.85 13.89 -16.16
CA VAL A 153 1.19 12.59 -16.06
C VAL A 153 0.65 12.20 -17.42
N THR A 154 0.81 10.94 -17.79
CA THR A 154 0.08 10.29 -18.90
C THR A 154 -0.82 9.22 -18.33
N ILE A 155 -2.08 9.14 -18.79
CA ILE A 155 -2.99 8.08 -18.40
C ILE A 155 -3.14 7.11 -19.58
N LEU A 156 -2.87 5.84 -19.32
CA LEU A 156 -3.10 4.75 -20.25
C LEU A 156 -4.36 4.00 -19.83
N TRP A 157 -5.43 4.30 -20.55
CA TRP A 157 -6.74 3.67 -20.35
C TRP A 157 -6.77 2.28 -20.96
N ASP A 158 -7.61 1.40 -20.40
CA ASP A 158 -7.82 0.03 -20.88
C ASP A 158 -6.53 -0.80 -20.96
N HIS A 159 -5.55 -0.50 -20.08
CA HIS A 159 -4.29 -1.22 -20.01
C HIS A 159 -4.09 -1.86 -18.64
N VAL A 160 -3.39 -2.97 -18.63
CA VAL A 160 -2.95 -3.72 -17.44
C VAL A 160 -1.45 -3.89 -17.46
N LEU A 161 -0.84 -4.04 -16.29
CA LEU A 161 0.54 -4.50 -16.17
C LEU A 161 0.57 -5.99 -16.52
N ASP A 162 1.41 -6.37 -17.50
CA ASP A 162 1.63 -7.74 -17.92
C ASP A 162 2.92 -8.31 -17.30
N GLU A 163 3.98 -7.49 -17.26
CA GLU A 163 5.28 -7.89 -16.74
C GLU A 163 6.06 -6.67 -16.24
N VAL A 164 6.81 -6.83 -15.17
CA VAL A 164 7.86 -5.87 -14.76
C VAL A 164 9.17 -6.31 -15.40
N ILE A 165 9.84 -5.40 -16.08
CA ILE A 165 11.10 -5.64 -16.80
C ILE A 165 12.24 -5.03 -16.00
N GLY A 166 13.34 -5.75 -15.87
CA GLY A 166 14.51 -5.25 -15.13
C GLY A 166 15.72 -6.16 -15.27
N ASP A 167 16.76 -5.78 -14.57
CA ASP A 167 18.03 -6.50 -14.49
C ASP A 167 18.47 -6.67 -13.02
N ASP A 168 19.71 -7.06 -12.79
CA ASP A 168 20.25 -7.26 -11.43
C ASP A 168 20.24 -5.99 -10.58
N MET A 169 20.20 -4.81 -11.21
CA MET A 169 20.18 -3.50 -10.55
C MET A 169 18.77 -3.03 -10.19
N GLY A 170 17.74 -3.61 -10.80
CA GLY A 170 16.34 -3.29 -10.54
C GLY A 170 15.50 -3.10 -11.78
N VAL A 171 14.38 -2.40 -11.63
CA VAL A 171 13.41 -2.15 -12.71
C VAL A 171 14.01 -1.21 -13.76
N THR A 172 13.86 -1.59 -15.04
CA THR A 172 14.23 -0.79 -16.21
C THR A 172 13.03 -0.54 -17.13
N GLY A 173 11.90 -1.19 -16.86
CA GLY A 173 10.69 -1.04 -17.66
C GLY A 173 9.48 -1.80 -17.12
N ALA A 174 8.36 -1.59 -17.78
CA ALA A 174 7.12 -2.31 -17.53
C ALA A 174 6.45 -2.65 -18.86
N ARG A 175 6.11 -3.91 -19.08
CA ARG A 175 5.26 -4.33 -20.19
C ARG A 175 3.82 -4.14 -19.81
N ILE A 176 3.14 -3.31 -20.57
CA ILE A 176 1.70 -3.08 -20.43
C ILE A 176 0.98 -3.72 -21.59
N LYS A 177 -0.26 -4.15 -21.35
CA LYS A 177 -1.09 -4.82 -22.33
C LYS A 177 -2.46 -4.17 -22.41
N HIS A 178 -2.91 -3.87 -23.61
CA HIS A 178 -4.26 -3.37 -23.81
C HIS A 178 -5.28 -4.49 -23.53
N ALA A 179 -6.23 -4.22 -22.65
CA ALA A 179 -7.14 -5.23 -22.10
C ALA A 179 -8.01 -5.93 -23.16
N ALA A 180 -8.41 -5.21 -24.22
CA ALA A 180 -9.28 -5.75 -25.25
C ALA A 180 -8.50 -6.37 -26.43
N SER A 181 -7.48 -5.68 -26.97
CA SER A 181 -6.73 -6.16 -28.15
C SER A 181 -5.63 -7.15 -27.79
N GLY A 182 -5.15 -7.14 -26.55
CA GLY A 182 -3.99 -7.91 -26.13
C GLY A 182 -2.65 -7.38 -26.65
N GLU A 183 -2.64 -6.24 -27.33
CA GLU A 183 -1.43 -5.59 -27.80
C GLU A 183 -0.56 -5.16 -26.61
N ALA A 184 0.70 -5.54 -26.65
CA ALA A 184 1.66 -5.24 -25.59
C ALA A 184 2.63 -4.12 -26.02
N THR A 185 2.97 -3.25 -25.08
CA THR A 185 3.93 -2.15 -25.25
C THR A 185 4.84 -2.08 -24.05
N ASP A 186 6.13 -1.92 -24.26
CA ASP A 186 7.09 -1.74 -23.18
C ASP A 186 7.27 -0.25 -22.87
N LEU A 187 7.10 0.10 -21.59
CA LEU A 187 7.36 1.43 -21.05
C LEU A 187 8.76 1.44 -20.43
N ALA A 188 9.57 2.42 -20.78
CA ALA A 188 10.84 2.67 -20.08
C ALA A 188 10.56 3.42 -18.79
N VAL A 189 10.66 2.74 -17.65
CA VAL A 189 10.44 3.30 -16.31
C VAL A 189 11.44 2.70 -15.33
N ASP A 190 11.85 3.50 -14.36
CA ASP A 190 12.78 3.09 -13.29
C ASP A 190 12.06 2.52 -12.06
N GLY A 191 10.74 2.71 -11.98
CA GLY A 191 9.92 2.23 -10.86
C GLY A 191 8.48 1.97 -11.25
N VAL A 192 7.87 0.98 -10.59
CA VAL A 192 6.47 0.58 -10.76
C VAL A 192 5.78 0.59 -9.39
N PHE A 193 4.78 1.45 -9.22
CA PHE A 193 4.00 1.57 -8.00
C PHE A 193 2.66 0.86 -8.16
N ILE A 194 2.43 -0.16 -7.34
CA ILE A 194 1.21 -0.97 -7.37
C ILE A 194 0.18 -0.37 -6.42
N ALA A 195 -0.79 0.35 -6.95
CA ALA A 195 -1.78 1.12 -6.21
C ALA A 195 -3.22 0.62 -6.46
N ILE A 196 -3.42 -0.70 -6.31
CA ILE A 196 -4.70 -1.37 -6.58
C ILE A 196 -5.57 -1.56 -5.34
N GLY A 197 -5.11 -1.08 -4.19
CA GLY A 197 -5.80 -1.10 -2.90
C GLY A 197 -5.08 -1.89 -1.83
N HIS A 198 -5.77 -2.07 -0.70
CA HIS A 198 -5.27 -2.79 0.46
C HIS A 198 -6.25 -3.90 0.85
N VAL A 199 -5.74 -4.95 1.44
CA VAL A 199 -6.52 -6.02 2.06
C VAL A 199 -6.37 -5.90 3.57
N PRO A 200 -7.47 -5.78 4.33
CA PRO A 200 -7.40 -5.74 5.79
C PRO A 200 -6.89 -7.07 6.34
N ASN A 201 -6.01 -7.00 7.33
CA ASN A 201 -5.46 -8.19 8.00
C ASN A 201 -6.45 -8.71 9.03
N SER A 202 -7.59 -9.19 8.59
CA SER A 202 -8.77 -9.53 9.41
C SER A 202 -9.28 -10.96 9.19
N GLU A 203 -8.64 -11.75 8.35
CA GLU A 203 -9.09 -13.12 8.00
C GLU A 203 -9.21 -14.01 9.23
N ILE A 204 -8.35 -13.85 10.24
CA ILE A 204 -8.39 -14.65 11.49
C ILE A 204 -9.66 -14.40 12.32
N PHE A 205 -10.40 -13.33 12.05
CA PHE A 205 -11.66 -12.98 12.73
C PHE A 205 -12.90 -13.40 11.96
N LYS A 206 -12.72 -13.94 10.75
CA LYS A 206 -13.81 -14.44 9.91
C LYS A 206 -14.64 -15.49 10.64
N ASP A 207 -15.93 -15.48 10.40
CA ASP A 207 -16.93 -16.35 11.03
C ASP A 207 -17.10 -16.16 12.56
N GLN A 208 -16.35 -15.23 13.18
CA GLN A 208 -16.47 -14.90 14.59
C GLN A 208 -16.94 -13.46 14.82
N LEU A 209 -16.69 -12.57 13.87
CA LEU A 209 -17.15 -11.19 13.88
C LEU A 209 -17.92 -10.87 12.59
N GLU A 210 -18.82 -9.92 12.66
CA GLU A 210 -19.50 -9.42 11.47
C GLU A 210 -18.52 -8.72 10.55
N MET A 211 -18.48 -9.11 9.28
CA MET A 211 -17.55 -8.64 8.29
C MET A 211 -18.26 -8.03 7.08
N LYS A 212 -17.72 -6.94 6.53
CA LYS A 212 -18.19 -6.35 5.27
C LYS A 212 -17.00 -6.05 4.37
N ASN A 213 -16.93 -6.69 3.20
CA ASN A 213 -15.81 -6.55 2.26
C ASN A 213 -14.42 -6.82 2.88
N GLY A 214 -14.34 -7.77 3.80
CA GLY A 214 -13.10 -8.09 4.53
C GLY A 214 -12.82 -7.21 5.75
N TYR A 215 -13.56 -6.13 5.98
CA TYR A 215 -13.41 -5.28 7.17
C TYR A 215 -14.35 -5.72 8.29
N VAL A 216 -13.87 -5.66 9.52
CA VAL A 216 -14.71 -5.87 10.71
C VAL A 216 -15.72 -4.73 10.81
N VAL A 217 -16.99 -5.07 10.95
CA VAL A 217 -18.06 -4.09 11.16
C VAL A 217 -17.96 -3.54 12.58
N VAL A 218 -17.94 -2.22 12.70
CA VAL A 218 -17.92 -1.52 13.98
C VAL A 218 -19.17 -0.67 14.15
N SER A 219 -19.73 -0.65 15.37
CA SER A 219 -20.78 0.29 15.72
C SER A 219 -20.13 1.66 15.94
N THR A 220 -20.62 2.69 15.25
CA THR A 220 -20.22 4.07 15.56
C THR A 220 -20.68 4.39 16.95
N GLY A 221 -19.75 4.64 17.85
CA GLY A 221 -20.02 4.88 19.27
C GLY A 221 -20.58 6.28 19.59
N LEU A 222 -21.64 6.70 18.89
CA LEU A 222 -22.41 7.92 19.19
C LEU A 222 -23.89 7.63 19.07
#